data_0a0359fed27cb037f79cac92519171e4
#
_entry.id   0a0359fed27cb037f79cac92519171e4
#
_cell.length_a   1.000
_cell.length_b   1.000
_cell.length_c   1.000
_cell.angle_alpha   90.00
_cell.angle_beta   90.00
_cell.angle_gamma   90.00
#
_symmetry.space_group_name_H-M   'P 1'
#
loop_
_entity.id
_entity.type
_entity.pdbx_description
1 polymer ?
#
loop_
_entity_poly.entity_id
_entity_poly.type
_entity_poly.pdbx_seq_one_letter_code
_entity_poly.pdbx_strand_id
1 'polypeptide(L)'
;MKKKWYEYLWIAEILYWVLGLTNILFAWLGLVFFAAPLMVVFIGGNKAYCNRYCGRGQLFGLLGEKLKLSLNRKPPKFLKNKWFRYGFLAFFMTMFGLMLFSTYKVFTGAPLKQTVTLLWTIKLPWQWAEVSMVAPWIAQFAFGFFGVMMTSTVLGLLTMVFFRPRSWCVYCPMGTMTQGICQLKHRKEALRHGGESEKNSGSTETAGK
;
A
#
# COMPACT_ATOMS: atom_id res chain seq x y z
N MET A 1 29.66 6.33 6.70
CA MET A 1 28.34 6.92 7.04
C MET A 1 27.56 5.89 7.87
N LYS A 2 27.15 6.25 9.09
CA LYS A 2 26.31 5.35 9.93
C LYS A 2 24.95 5.18 9.26
N LYS A 3 24.57 3.93 8.95
CA LYS A 3 23.25 3.61 8.43
C LYS A 3 22.19 4.00 9.46
N LYS A 4 21.09 4.62 9.01
CA LYS A 4 19.98 5.01 9.88
C LYS A 4 19.08 3.80 10.11
N TRP A 5 18.43 3.70 11.27
CA TRP A 5 17.59 2.56 11.66
C TRP A 5 16.50 2.20 10.64
N TYR A 6 15.94 3.18 9.97
CA TYR A 6 14.89 2.96 8.96
C TYR A 6 15.39 2.28 7.67
N GLU A 7 16.70 2.21 7.43
CA GLU A 7 17.27 1.49 6.28
C GLU A 7 17.19 -0.04 6.44
N TYR A 8 16.82 -0.53 7.62
CA TYR A 8 16.63 -1.95 7.91
C TYR A 8 15.18 -2.42 7.80
N LEU A 9 14.23 -1.55 7.42
CA LEU A 9 12.80 -1.91 7.32
C LEU A 9 12.51 -2.99 6.26
N TRP A 10 13.41 -3.22 5.31
CA TRP A 10 13.33 -4.36 4.40
C TRP A 10 13.37 -5.71 5.13
N ILE A 11 14.03 -5.80 6.29
CA ILE A 11 14.08 -7.00 7.14
C ILE A 11 12.68 -7.27 7.70
N ALA A 12 11.97 -6.24 8.14
CA ALA A 12 10.60 -6.38 8.62
C ALA A 12 9.65 -6.89 7.53
N GLU A 13 9.85 -6.48 6.29
CA GLU A 13 9.08 -6.99 5.14
C GLU A 13 9.38 -8.47 4.87
N ILE A 14 10.64 -8.90 4.91
CA ILE A 14 11.02 -10.32 4.77
C ILE A 14 10.44 -11.14 5.93
N LEU A 15 10.57 -10.64 7.16
CA LEU A 15 10.04 -11.33 8.34
C LEU A 15 8.52 -11.52 8.24
N TYR A 16 7.81 -10.50 7.79
CA TYR A 16 6.37 -10.58 7.51
C TYR A 16 6.04 -11.73 6.54
N TRP A 17 6.81 -11.86 5.46
CA TRP A 17 6.59 -12.91 4.47
C TRP A 17 6.89 -14.30 5.04
N VAL A 18 7.99 -14.46 5.75
CA VAL A 18 8.35 -15.74 6.40
C VAL A 18 7.28 -16.13 7.42
N LEU A 19 6.86 -15.22 8.28
CA LEU A 19 5.82 -15.48 9.28
C LEU A 19 4.47 -15.79 8.63
N GLY A 20 4.07 -15.05 7.59
CA GLY A 20 2.83 -15.29 6.87
C GLY A 20 2.81 -16.63 6.11
N LEU A 21 3.97 -17.14 5.69
CA LEU A 21 4.12 -18.46 5.09
C LEU A 21 4.04 -19.58 6.14
N THR A 22 4.54 -19.37 7.36
CA THR A 22 4.48 -20.37 8.43
C THR A 22 3.09 -20.43 9.08
N ASN A 23 2.47 -19.27 9.30
CA ASN A 23 1.11 -19.19 9.84
C ASN A 23 0.38 -17.99 9.25
N ILE A 24 -0.73 -18.28 8.57
CA ILE A 24 -1.54 -17.26 7.87
C ILE A 24 -2.08 -16.14 8.78
N LEU A 25 -2.23 -16.42 10.09
CA LEU A 25 -2.70 -15.42 11.05
C LEU A 25 -1.77 -14.23 11.18
N PHE A 26 -0.48 -14.39 10.92
CA PHE A 26 0.46 -13.26 10.85
C PHE A 26 0.18 -12.28 9.71
N ALA A 27 -0.71 -12.63 8.76
CA ALA A 27 -1.18 -11.69 7.75
C ALA A 27 -1.82 -10.43 8.37
N TRP A 28 -2.36 -10.51 9.59
CA TRP A 28 -2.85 -9.35 10.33
C TRP A 28 -1.78 -8.27 10.58
N LEU A 29 -0.51 -8.65 10.70
CA LEU A 29 0.59 -7.68 10.78
C LEU A 29 0.69 -6.82 9.51
N GLY A 30 0.24 -7.32 8.38
CA GLY A 30 0.17 -6.55 7.13
C GLY A 30 -0.77 -5.33 7.23
N LEU A 31 -1.77 -5.36 8.13
CA LEU A 31 -2.61 -4.19 8.41
C LEU A 31 -1.78 -3.01 8.93
N VAL A 32 -0.74 -3.26 9.71
CA VAL A 32 0.18 -2.22 10.19
C VAL A 32 0.91 -1.60 9.01
N PHE A 33 1.42 -2.41 8.08
CA PHE A 33 2.09 -1.92 6.86
C PHE A 33 1.13 -1.17 5.92
N PHE A 34 -0.16 -1.48 5.98
CA PHE A 34 -1.20 -0.78 5.23
C PHE A 34 -1.63 0.53 5.91
N ALA A 35 -1.82 0.52 7.23
CA ALA A 35 -2.29 1.67 7.99
C ALA A 35 -1.18 2.73 8.20
N ALA A 36 0.07 2.32 8.44
CA ALA A 36 1.17 3.23 8.72
C ALA A 36 1.38 4.34 7.67
N PRO A 37 1.40 4.07 6.34
CA PRO A 37 1.53 5.11 5.33
C PRO A 37 0.38 6.10 5.35
N LEU A 38 -0.85 5.63 5.60
CA LEU A 38 -2.03 6.49 5.69
C LEU A 38 -1.95 7.41 6.91
N MET A 39 -1.60 6.87 8.07
CA MET A 39 -1.43 7.63 9.31
C MET A 39 -0.35 8.71 9.16
N VAL A 40 0.80 8.37 8.59
CA VAL A 40 1.90 9.34 8.38
C VAL A 40 1.47 10.46 7.44
N VAL A 41 0.68 10.18 6.41
CA VAL A 41 0.17 11.20 5.49
C VAL A 41 -0.89 12.09 6.14
N PHE A 42 -1.79 11.51 6.92
CA PHE A 42 -2.82 12.27 7.63
C PHE A 42 -2.21 13.25 8.65
N ILE A 43 -1.18 12.83 9.39
CA ILE A 43 -0.52 13.66 10.40
C ILE A 43 0.46 14.63 9.74
N GLY A 44 1.37 14.13 8.90
CA GLY A 44 2.51 14.88 8.37
C GLY A 44 2.26 15.60 7.04
N GLY A 45 1.19 15.30 6.31
CA GLY A 45 0.91 15.88 4.98
C GLY A 45 1.96 15.58 3.90
N ASN A 46 2.93 14.73 4.17
CA ASN A 46 4.08 14.47 3.32
C ASN A 46 4.17 13.01 2.90
N LYS A 47 4.75 12.75 1.73
CA LYS A 47 5.08 11.39 1.25
C LYS A 47 6.32 10.77 1.94
N ALA A 48 6.65 11.18 3.15
CA ALA A 48 7.85 10.74 3.86
C ALA A 48 7.88 9.21 4.03
N TYR A 49 6.71 8.59 4.30
CA TYR A 49 6.62 7.15 4.44
C TYR A 49 7.06 6.41 3.17
N CYS A 50 6.46 6.72 2.02
CA CYS A 50 6.78 6.05 0.75
C CYS A 50 8.23 6.28 0.31
N ASN A 51 8.81 7.44 0.65
CA ASN A 51 10.17 7.77 0.25
C ASN A 51 11.24 7.16 1.15
N ARG A 52 10.98 7.06 2.48
CA ARG A 52 11.99 6.68 3.49
C ARG A 52 11.66 5.41 4.27
N TYR A 53 10.39 5.18 4.59
CA TYR A 53 9.96 4.14 5.54
C TYR A 53 9.28 2.93 4.90
N CYS A 54 9.09 2.92 3.58
CA CYS A 54 8.47 1.80 2.90
C CYS A 54 9.43 0.61 2.80
N GLY A 55 9.23 -0.43 3.64
CA GLY A 55 10.05 -1.65 3.67
C GLY A 55 10.07 -2.36 2.32
N ARG A 56 8.93 -2.47 1.64
CA ARG A 56 8.82 -3.06 0.30
C ARG A 56 9.61 -2.30 -0.76
N GLY A 57 9.56 -0.96 -0.75
CA GLY A 57 10.35 -0.14 -1.66
C GLY A 57 11.86 -0.29 -1.43
N GLN A 58 12.29 -0.48 -0.18
CA GLN A 58 13.68 -0.75 0.17
C GLN A 58 14.09 -2.15 -0.26
N LEU A 59 13.23 -3.17 -0.04
CA LEU A 59 13.46 -4.54 -0.46
C LEU A 59 13.67 -4.62 -1.98
N PHE A 60 12.80 -3.98 -2.77
CA PHE A 60 12.95 -3.94 -4.22
C PHE A 60 14.20 -3.16 -4.66
N GLY A 61 14.57 -2.09 -3.96
CA GLY A 61 15.83 -1.40 -4.18
C GLY A 61 17.03 -2.31 -3.95
N LEU A 62 17.04 -3.03 -2.83
CA LEU A 62 18.10 -3.96 -2.47
C LEU A 62 18.25 -5.11 -3.47
N LEU A 63 17.14 -5.78 -3.80
CA LEU A 63 17.13 -6.89 -4.75
C LEU A 63 17.54 -6.43 -6.17
N GLY A 64 17.02 -5.28 -6.61
CA GLY A 64 17.28 -4.79 -7.97
C GLY A 64 18.67 -4.19 -8.14
N GLU A 65 19.20 -3.45 -7.15
CA GLU A 65 20.50 -2.78 -7.25
C GLU A 65 21.64 -3.66 -6.79
N LYS A 66 21.53 -4.31 -5.62
CA LYS A 66 22.61 -5.13 -5.07
C LYS A 66 22.72 -6.50 -5.71
N LEU A 67 21.59 -7.20 -5.93
CA LEU A 67 21.59 -8.52 -6.58
C LEU A 67 21.53 -8.42 -8.10
N LYS A 68 21.51 -7.21 -8.69
CA LYS A 68 21.47 -6.97 -10.14
C LYS A 68 20.35 -7.75 -10.87
N LEU A 69 19.25 -8.05 -10.17
CA LEU A 69 18.11 -8.75 -10.77
C LEU A 69 17.32 -7.88 -11.74
N SER A 70 17.50 -6.58 -11.73
CA SER A 70 16.76 -5.63 -12.57
C SER A 70 17.45 -5.45 -13.92
N LEU A 71 16.67 -5.55 -15.02
CA LEU A 71 17.10 -5.19 -16.37
C LEU A 71 17.39 -3.69 -16.57
N ASN A 72 17.15 -2.87 -15.55
CA ASN A 72 17.38 -1.42 -15.48
C ASN A 72 16.80 -0.61 -16.65
N ARG A 73 15.78 -1.14 -17.35
CA ARG A 73 15.08 -0.46 -18.44
C ARG A 73 14.19 0.66 -17.89
N LYS A 74 14.08 1.76 -18.60
CA LYS A 74 13.17 2.85 -18.23
C LYS A 74 11.72 2.33 -18.30
N PRO A 75 10.87 2.58 -17.26
CA PRO A 75 9.47 2.18 -17.31
C PRO A 75 8.75 2.92 -18.46
N PRO A 76 7.87 2.23 -19.20
CA PRO A 76 7.14 2.83 -20.31
C PRO A 76 6.25 3.99 -19.85
N LYS A 77 6.02 4.94 -20.74
CA LYS A 77 5.27 6.18 -20.43
C LYS A 77 3.86 5.90 -19.95
N PHE A 78 3.22 4.81 -20.41
CA PHE A 78 1.85 4.47 -20.00
C PHE A 78 1.72 4.15 -18.50
N LEU A 79 2.73 3.51 -17.89
CA LEU A 79 2.78 3.23 -16.43
C LEU A 79 2.78 4.51 -15.58
N LYS A 80 3.25 5.63 -16.15
CA LYS A 80 3.25 6.94 -15.49
C LYS A 80 1.94 7.70 -15.71
N ASN A 81 1.08 7.24 -16.60
CA ASN A 81 -0.17 7.90 -16.95
C ASN A 81 -1.12 7.89 -15.75
N LYS A 82 -1.83 8.99 -15.54
CA LYS A 82 -2.82 9.13 -14.47
C LYS A 82 -3.93 8.08 -14.60
N TRP A 83 -4.42 7.80 -15.81
CA TRP A 83 -5.46 6.81 -16.07
C TRP A 83 -5.05 5.41 -15.63
N PHE A 84 -3.84 4.99 -15.97
CA PHE A 84 -3.31 3.69 -15.55
C PHE A 84 -3.20 3.59 -14.01
N ARG A 85 -2.69 4.64 -13.36
CA ARG A 85 -2.53 4.68 -11.90
C ARG A 85 -3.86 4.59 -11.16
N TYR A 86 -4.88 5.34 -11.62
CA TYR A 86 -6.21 5.30 -11.00
C TYR A 86 -6.96 4.00 -11.34
N GLY A 87 -6.83 3.47 -12.55
CA GLY A 87 -7.36 2.17 -12.93
C GLY A 87 -6.78 1.04 -12.09
N PHE A 88 -5.46 1.09 -11.88
CA PHE A 88 -4.77 0.11 -11.04
C PHE A 88 -5.17 0.24 -9.56
N LEU A 89 -5.37 1.46 -9.07
CA LEU A 89 -5.92 1.71 -7.73
C LEU A 89 -7.35 1.13 -7.62
N ALA A 90 -8.22 1.38 -8.60
CA ALA A 90 -9.57 0.84 -8.61
C ALA A 90 -9.57 -0.70 -8.61
N PHE A 91 -8.69 -1.34 -9.37
CA PHE A 91 -8.50 -2.79 -9.36
C PHE A 91 -8.17 -3.30 -7.95
N PHE A 92 -7.20 -2.70 -7.26
CA PHE A 92 -6.85 -3.09 -5.90
C PHE A 92 -7.96 -2.81 -4.88
N MET A 93 -8.68 -1.69 -5.02
CA MET A 93 -9.83 -1.39 -4.16
C MET A 93 -10.97 -2.40 -4.35
N THR A 94 -11.19 -2.85 -5.58
CA THR A 94 -12.17 -3.90 -5.87
C THR A 94 -11.75 -5.24 -5.26
N MET A 95 -10.48 -5.62 -5.40
CA MET A 95 -9.95 -6.83 -4.73
C MET A 95 -10.13 -6.76 -3.21
N PHE A 96 -9.82 -5.63 -2.62
CA PHE A 96 -9.97 -5.40 -1.18
C PHE A 96 -11.44 -5.46 -0.76
N GLY A 97 -12.34 -4.85 -1.53
CA GLY A 97 -13.79 -4.90 -1.28
C GLY A 97 -14.35 -6.33 -1.35
N LEU A 98 -13.93 -7.12 -2.34
CA LEU A 98 -14.34 -8.51 -2.47
C LEU A 98 -13.80 -9.39 -1.32
N MET A 99 -12.61 -9.10 -0.85
CA MET A 99 -12.05 -9.72 0.34
C MET A 99 -12.90 -9.43 1.59
N LEU A 100 -13.26 -8.17 1.83
CA LEU A 100 -14.15 -7.78 2.94
C LEU A 100 -15.54 -8.44 2.81
N PHE A 101 -16.09 -8.46 1.61
CA PHE A 101 -17.38 -9.12 1.35
C PHE A 101 -17.32 -10.64 1.60
N SER A 102 -16.24 -11.31 1.21
CA SER A 102 -16.01 -12.72 1.51
C SER A 102 -15.90 -12.97 3.02
N THR A 103 -15.20 -12.11 3.73
CA THR A 103 -15.05 -12.17 5.20
C THR A 103 -16.42 -11.98 5.88
N TYR A 104 -17.22 -11.03 5.40
CA TYR A 104 -18.58 -10.80 5.91
C TYR A 104 -19.50 -12.03 5.70
N LYS A 105 -19.41 -12.68 4.53
CA LYS A 105 -20.16 -13.92 4.28
C LYS A 105 -19.78 -15.04 5.25
N VAL A 106 -18.51 -15.20 5.56
CA VAL A 106 -18.05 -16.21 6.54
C VAL A 106 -18.52 -15.83 7.95
N PHE A 107 -18.54 -14.55 8.27
CA PHE A 107 -19.10 -14.07 9.54
C PHE A 107 -20.59 -14.41 9.67
N THR A 108 -21.36 -14.40 8.58
CA THR A 108 -22.78 -14.75 8.55
C THR A 108 -23.06 -16.26 8.45
N GLY A 109 -22.02 -17.12 8.54
CA GLY A 109 -22.17 -18.57 8.61
C GLY A 109 -21.81 -19.33 7.33
N ALA A 110 -21.20 -18.70 6.31
CA ALA A 110 -20.69 -19.39 5.15
C ALA A 110 -19.42 -20.21 5.49
N PRO A 111 -19.15 -21.31 4.76
CA PRO A 111 -17.98 -22.14 5.01
C PRO A 111 -16.68 -21.38 4.74
N LEU A 112 -15.67 -21.60 5.59
CA LEU A 112 -14.33 -21.04 5.45
C LEU A 112 -13.66 -21.55 4.18
N LYS A 113 -13.17 -20.63 3.34
CA LYS A 113 -12.38 -20.96 2.14
C LYS A 113 -10.90 -20.79 2.44
N GLN A 114 -10.20 -21.89 2.69
CA GLN A 114 -8.74 -21.91 2.92
C GLN A 114 -7.99 -21.78 1.58
N THR A 115 -8.16 -20.65 0.93
CA THR A 115 -7.51 -20.38 -0.36
C THR A 115 -6.96 -18.96 -0.40
N VAL A 116 -5.70 -18.83 -0.77
CA VAL A 116 -5.08 -17.55 -1.09
C VAL A 116 -5.29 -17.27 -2.57
N THR A 117 -5.99 -16.18 -2.89
CA THR A 117 -6.29 -15.81 -4.27
C THR A 117 -5.24 -14.82 -4.77
N LEU A 118 -4.52 -15.19 -5.83
CA LEU A 118 -3.57 -14.34 -6.53
C LEU A 118 -4.18 -13.86 -7.84
N LEU A 119 -4.17 -12.54 -8.12
CA LEU A 119 -4.66 -11.93 -9.36
C LEU A 119 -6.08 -12.36 -9.78
N TRP A 120 -6.96 -12.71 -8.85
CA TRP A 120 -8.31 -13.26 -9.05
C TRP A 120 -8.37 -14.62 -9.74
N THR A 121 -7.37 -15.03 -10.45
CA THR A 121 -7.37 -16.22 -11.32
C THR A 121 -6.73 -17.43 -10.65
N ILE A 122 -5.66 -17.23 -9.90
CA ILE A 122 -4.87 -18.31 -9.31
C ILE A 122 -5.31 -18.50 -7.86
N LYS A 123 -5.94 -19.64 -7.58
CA LYS A 123 -6.32 -20.05 -6.23
C LYS A 123 -5.27 -21.02 -5.70
N LEU A 124 -4.50 -20.59 -4.73
CA LEU A 124 -3.52 -21.43 -4.04
C LEU A 124 -4.18 -22.07 -2.83
N PRO A 125 -4.36 -23.42 -2.79
CA PRO A 125 -4.86 -24.11 -1.61
C PRO A 125 -3.82 -23.98 -0.50
N TRP A 126 -4.24 -23.50 0.67
CA TRP A 126 -3.36 -23.27 1.81
C TRP A 126 -3.75 -24.20 2.96
N GLN A 127 -3.40 -25.49 2.85
CA GLN A 127 -3.89 -26.55 3.73
C GLN A 127 -3.04 -26.76 4.99
N TRP A 128 -1.83 -26.15 5.07
CA TRP A 128 -0.93 -26.33 6.20
C TRP A 128 -1.09 -25.30 7.34
N ALA A 129 -2.07 -24.41 7.25
CA ALA A 129 -2.35 -23.46 8.29
C ALA A 129 -3.29 -24.08 9.33
N GLU A 130 -2.83 -24.26 10.56
CA GLU A 130 -3.70 -24.64 11.67
C GLU A 130 -4.59 -23.45 12.06
N VAL A 131 -5.83 -23.47 11.58
CA VAL A 131 -6.81 -22.40 11.78
C VAL A 131 -7.89 -22.82 12.80
N SER A 132 -7.78 -24.02 13.37
CA SER A 132 -8.79 -24.64 14.23
C SER A 132 -9.06 -23.90 15.55
N MET A 133 -8.12 -23.06 16.02
CA MET A 133 -8.23 -22.32 17.30
C MET A 133 -8.81 -20.91 17.16
N VAL A 134 -9.15 -20.44 15.95
CA VAL A 134 -9.52 -19.04 15.69
C VAL A 134 -10.88 -18.98 15.02
N ALA A 135 -11.67 -17.93 15.32
CA ALA A 135 -12.96 -17.73 14.66
C ALA A 135 -12.82 -17.71 13.12
N PRO A 136 -13.72 -18.40 12.38
CA PRO A 136 -13.58 -18.59 10.93
C PRO A 136 -13.44 -17.29 10.13
N TRP A 137 -14.10 -16.22 10.55
CA TRP A 137 -14.02 -14.92 9.88
C TRP A 137 -12.65 -14.23 10.01
N ILE A 138 -11.93 -14.44 11.15
CA ILE A 138 -10.58 -13.92 11.37
C ILE A 138 -9.61 -14.59 10.39
N ALA A 139 -9.76 -15.90 10.24
CA ALA A 139 -8.97 -16.68 9.29
C ALA A 139 -9.29 -16.30 7.84
N GLN A 140 -10.57 -16.13 7.49
CA GLN A 140 -10.97 -15.73 6.15
C GLN A 140 -10.40 -14.36 5.77
N PHE A 141 -10.40 -13.41 6.70
CA PHE A 141 -9.76 -12.11 6.51
C PHE A 141 -8.25 -12.27 6.27
N ALA A 142 -7.57 -13.09 7.07
CA ALA A 142 -6.14 -13.34 6.93
C ALA A 142 -5.79 -13.92 5.55
N PHE A 143 -6.53 -14.93 5.08
CA PHE A 143 -6.35 -15.51 3.74
C PHE A 143 -6.54 -14.47 2.64
N GLY A 144 -7.62 -13.69 2.70
CA GLY A 144 -7.92 -12.68 1.70
C GLY A 144 -6.88 -11.55 1.69
N PHE A 145 -6.53 -11.04 2.86
CA PHE A 145 -5.56 -9.96 2.99
C PHE A 145 -4.15 -10.37 2.55
N PHE A 146 -3.74 -11.58 2.91
CA PHE A 146 -2.47 -12.15 2.43
C PHE A 146 -2.45 -12.27 0.91
N GLY A 147 -3.56 -12.68 0.28
CA GLY A 147 -3.70 -12.74 -1.17
C GLY A 147 -3.53 -11.37 -1.85
N VAL A 148 -4.15 -10.32 -1.32
CA VAL A 148 -3.99 -8.94 -1.82
C VAL A 148 -2.55 -8.47 -1.69
N MET A 149 -1.92 -8.72 -0.54
CA MET A 149 -0.51 -8.37 -0.30
C MET A 149 0.43 -9.15 -1.22
N MET A 150 0.20 -10.45 -1.40
CA MET A 150 0.97 -11.31 -2.29
C MET A 150 0.85 -10.86 -3.76
N THR A 151 -0.35 -10.53 -4.23
CA THR A 151 -0.57 -9.97 -5.56
C THR A 151 0.25 -8.71 -5.78
N SER A 152 0.22 -7.77 -4.83
CA SER A 152 0.98 -6.52 -4.95
C SER A 152 2.49 -6.74 -4.95
N THR A 153 2.98 -7.73 -4.20
CA THR A 153 4.41 -8.05 -4.13
C THR A 153 4.89 -8.75 -5.38
N VAL A 154 4.13 -9.71 -5.90
CA VAL A 154 4.45 -10.41 -7.16
C VAL A 154 4.49 -9.42 -8.32
N LEU A 155 3.49 -8.55 -8.46
CA LEU A 155 3.49 -7.50 -9.49
C LEU A 155 4.65 -6.52 -9.31
N GLY A 156 4.98 -6.17 -8.07
CA GLY A 156 6.14 -5.34 -7.74
C GLY A 156 7.47 -5.98 -8.13
N LEU A 157 7.64 -7.28 -7.84
CA LEU A 157 8.82 -8.05 -8.24
C LEU A 157 8.94 -8.14 -9.77
N LEU A 158 7.85 -8.44 -10.48
CA LEU A 158 7.84 -8.49 -11.94
C LEU A 158 8.27 -7.15 -12.53
N THR A 159 7.71 -6.04 -12.05
CA THR A 159 8.12 -4.72 -12.54
C THR A 159 9.53 -4.32 -12.15
N MET A 160 10.03 -4.78 -11.00
CA MET A 160 11.42 -4.60 -10.62
C MET A 160 12.36 -5.36 -11.56
N VAL A 161 12.04 -6.60 -11.92
CA VAL A 161 12.85 -7.42 -12.84
C VAL A 161 12.91 -6.81 -14.23
N PHE A 162 11.76 -6.42 -14.79
CA PHE A 162 11.71 -5.90 -16.17
C PHE A 162 12.17 -4.45 -16.31
N PHE A 163 12.03 -3.64 -15.25
CA PHE A 163 12.31 -2.20 -15.25
C PHE A 163 13.30 -1.85 -14.13
N ARG A 164 13.33 -0.57 -13.74
CA ARG A 164 14.17 -0.09 -12.65
C ARG A 164 13.69 -0.59 -11.28
N PRO A 165 14.57 -0.73 -10.28
CA PRO A 165 14.26 -1.28 -8.96
C PRO A 165 13.03 -0.70 -8.27
N ARG A 166 12.79 0.62 -8.41
CA ARG A 166 11.66 1.33 -7.77
C ARG A 166 10.53 1.67 -8.74
N SER A 167 10.41 0.99 -9.88
CA SER A 167 9.35 1.26 -10.87
C SER A 167 7.94 0.99 -10.32
N TRP A 168 7.80 0.02 -9.43
CA TRP A 168 6.55 -0.25 -8.71
C TRP A 168 5.98 0.98 -7.99
N CYS A 169 6.85 1.78 -7.35
CA CYS A 169 6.43 2.95 -6.57
C CYS A 169 5.71 4.01 -7.40
N VAL A 170 5.86 3.98 -8.73
CA VAL A 170 5.22 4.96 -9.64
C VAL A 170 3.71 4.78 -9.70
N TYR A 171 3.23 3.53 -9.65
CA TYR A 171 1.79 3.21 -9.78
C TYR A 171 1.24 2.40 -8.61
N CYS A 172 2.02 2.17 -7.57
CA CYS A 172 1.60 1.52 -6.34
C CYS A 172 0.29 2.13 -5.81
N PRO A 173 -0.74 1.32 -5.49
CA PRO A 173 -2.03 1.82 -5.01
C PRO A 173 -1.86 2.72 -3.78
N MET A 174 -1.05 2.29 -2.81
CA MET A 174 -0.77 3.05 -1.60
C MET A 174 -0.08 4.39 -1.91
N GLY A 175 0.90 4.41 -2.83
CA GLY A 175 1.56 5.63 -3.28
C GLY A 175 0.59 6.59 -4.00
N THR A 176 -0.39 6.06 -4.73
CA THR A 176 -1.41 6.85 -5.40
C THR A 176 -2.40 7.44 -4.41
N MET A 177 -2.87 6.67 -3.41
CA MET A 177 -3.74 7.14 -2.33
C MET A 177 -3.07 8.25 -1.51
N THR A 178 -1.84 8.01 -1.06
CA THR A 178 -1.09 9.01 -0.27
C THR A 178 -0.83 10.29 -1.05
N GLN A 179 -0.61 10.20 -2.37
CA GLN A 179 -0.49 11.38 -3.24
C GLN A 179 -1.79 12.16 -3.32
N GLY A 180 -2.92 11.49 -3.47
CA GLY A 180 -4.23 12.13 -3.51
C GLY A 180 -4.52 12.89 -2.21
N ILE A 181 -4.28 12.26 -1.07
CA ILE A 181 -4.48 12.89 0.25
C ILE A 181 -3.57 14.12 0.43
N CYS A 182 -2.29 14.04 0.05
CA CYS A 182 -1.38 15.20 0.11
C CYS A 182 -1.90 16.37 -0.75
N GLN A 183 -2.33 16.08 -1.98
CA GLN A 183 -2.84 17.12 -2.88
C GLN A 183 -4.11 17.78 -2.33
N LEU A 184 -5.03 16.99 -1.77
CA LEU A 184 -6.25 17.52 -1.13
C LEU A 184 -5.92 18.40 0.09
N LYS A 185 -4.95 17.99 0.91
CA LYS A 185 -4.53 18.76 2.08
C LYS A 185 -3.92 20.11 1.67
N HIS A 186 -2.96 20.10 0.75
CA HIS A 186 -2.37 21.36 0.23
C HIS A 186 -3.38 22.27 -0.45
N ARG A 187 -4.35 21.71 -1.18
CA ARG A 187 -5.43 22.51 -1.78
C ARG A 187 -6.30 23.18 -0.72
N LYS A 188 -6.64 22.46 0.37
CA LYS A 188 -7.41 23.04 1.48
C LYS A 188 -6.63 24.14 2.20
N GLU A 189 -5.33 23.95 2.42
CA GLU A 189 -4.46 24.97 3.04
C GLU A 189 -4.37 26.22 2.16
N ALA A 190 -4.19 26.07 0.86
CA ALA A 190 -4.15 27.18 -0.08
C ALA A 190 -5.47 27.99 -0.11
N LEU A 191 -6.62 27.30 -0.07
CA LEU A 191 -7.93 27.95 0.00
C LEU A 191 -8.15 28.69 1.35
N ARG A 192 -7.61 28.16 2.43
CA ARG A 192 -7.70 28.77 3.76
C ARG A 192 -6.87 30.06 3.85
N HIS A 193 -5.63 30.03 3.34
CA HIS A 193 -4.77 31.22 3.31
C HIS A 193 -5.25 32.27 2.30
N GLY A 194 -5.85 31.87 1.17
CA GLY A 194 -6.47 32.81 0.23
C GLY A 194 -7.66 33.56 0.84
N GLY A 195 -8.50 32.87 1.61
CA GLY A 195 -9.65 33.49 2.30
C GLY A 195 -9.26 34.41 3.47
N GLU A 196 -8.14 34.16 4.14
CA GLU A 196 -7.63 35.04 5.20
C GLU A 196 -7.00 36.32 4.65
N SER A 197 -6.37 36.27 3.46
CA SER A 197 -5.81 37.43 2.79
C SER A 197 -6.90 38.39 2.32
N GLU A 198 -8.02 37.86 1.84
CA GLU A 198 -9.17 38.66 1.36
C GLU A 198 -9.94 39.33 2.53
N LYS A 199 -10.04 38.65 3.67
CA LYS A 199 -10.62 39.22 4.89
C LYS A 199 -9.77 40.36 5.49
N ASN A 200 -8.45 40.28 5.41
CA ASN A 200 -7.54 41.30 5.94
C ASN A 200 -7.48 42.55 5.06
N SER A 201 -7.66 42.42 3.76
CA SER A 201 -7.73 43.61 2.85
C SER A 201 -9.05 44.37 2.95
N GLY A 202 -10.16 43.64 3.27
CA GLY A 202 -11.48 44.30 3.48
C GLY A 202 -11.64 45.06 4.80
N SER A 203 -10.81 44.76 5.80
CA SER A 203 -10.86 45.42 7.12
C SER A 203 -10.04 46.71 7.21
N THR A 204 -9.18 47.01 6.22
CA THR A 204 -8.37 48.24 6.17
C THR A 204 -9.08 49.40 5.42
N GLU A 205 -10.12 49.10 4.66
CA GLU A 205 -10.84 50.09 3.87
C GLU A 205 -11.99 50.79 4.64
N THR A 206 -12.40 50.27 5.79
CA THR A 206 -13.46 50.87 6.61
C THR A 206 -12.99 51.73 7.78
N ALA A 207 -11.68 51.88 8.00
CA ALA A 207 -11.13 52.72 9.09
C ALA A 207 -10.63 54.11 8.63
N GLY A 208 -10.97 54.55 7.40
CA GLY A 208 -10.56 55.82 6.85
C GLY A 208 -11.76 56.65 6.30
N LYS A 209 -12.78 56.89 7.15
CA LYS A 209 -13.76 57.94 6.86
C LYS A 209 -14.21 58.62 8.15
#